data_9d2bfbe4d3796f426a802d8c0ab75542
#
_entry.id   9d2bfbe4d3796f426a802d8c0ab75542
#
_cell.length_a   1.000
_cell.length_b   1.000
_cell.length_c   1.000
_cell.angle_alpha   90.00
_cell.angle_beta   90.00
_cell.angle_gamma   90.00
#
_symmetry.space_group_name_H-M   'P 1'
#
loop_
_entity.id
_entity.type
_entity.pdbx_description
1 polymer ?
#
loop_
_entity_poly.entity_id
_entity_poly.type
_entity_poly.pdbx_seq_one_letter_code
_entity_poly.pdbx_strand_id
1 'polypeptide(L)'
;ARNVYLSSEKTYTRKIYEMLLTLKLEHQLSKDKILEIYMNQIFLGNRAYGFATAAETYFGKPLKDVTIAEAAMLAGIPKFPSTANPIANFTRARERQLYIIDRMQENDFITPDEAAQAKKQELHVRSGGDPKRVHAEYVAEMVRRMMFAQYGDQTYSRGLKVYTTIQAADQTAAYEALRRGILDYERRQAYRGPEKFIDLPKSAKEREQAISEVLADYPDIGDMTAAVVIGADPRKISAVTQGGNTVEITGAGLRAVQSGLSAKAAPAIQIRPGAIIRVVSKGEGWEATQLPEGEGALVALDPRDGAVKALVGGFDFEQNKFNHVTQAWRQPGSGFKPFIYSAALEKGFSPTTIVNDTPLFFDASVTGGQPWEPKNYEGGFEGPMTLKRGLARSRNMISIRVLQAITPRYAQDWVGRFGFDPDKHPPYLTMALGAGSVTPMQMAPGFAVLATGGGRVHPFLVTRVPDQPGKVPL
;
A
#
# COMPACT_ATOMS: atom_id res chain seq x y z
N ALA A 1 -3.47 -11.82 -28.89
CA ALA A 1 -3.39 -10.44 -29.38
C ALA A 1 -4.03 -9.45 -28.40
N ARG A 2 -5.32 -9.63 -28.07
CA ARG A 2 -6.10 -8.69 -27.24
C ARG A 2 -5.43 -8.37 -25.88
N ASN A 3 -5.02 -9.39 -25.15
CA ASN A 3 -4.55 -9.26 -23.76
C ASN A 3 -3.09 -8.78 -23.65
N VAL A 4 -2.35 -8.72 -24.77
CA VAL A 4 -0.90 -8.44 -24.76
C VAL A 4 -0.57 -7.13 -25.46
N TYR A 5 -1.33 -6.74 -26.50
CA TYR A 5 -0.96 -5.65 -27.40
C TYR A 5 -2.03 -4.57 -27.59
N LEU A 6 -3.22 -4.71 -27.01
CA LEU A 6 -4.34 -3.80 -27.30
C LEU A 6 -4.95 -3.25 -25.99
N SER A 7 -5.51 -2.02 -26.09
CA SER A 7 -6.24 -1.38 -25.00
C SER A 7 -7.56 -2.10 -24.66
N SER A 8 -8.11 -1.83 -23.48
CA SER A 8 -9.40 -2.38 -23.04
C SER A 8 -10.64 -1.74 -23.71
N GLU A 9 -10.46 -0.69 -24.51
CA GLU A 9 -11.54 0.03 -25.17
C GLU A 9 -12.34 -0.87 -26.12
N LYS A 10 -13.68 -0.67 -26.18
CA LYS A 10 -14.60 -1.44 -27.02
C LYS A 10 -14.95 -0.65 -28.27
N THR A 11 -14.02 -0.54 -29.25
CA THR A 11 -14.24 0.15 -30.53
C THR A 11 -14.13 -0.80 -31.71
N TYR A 12 -14.82 -0.50 -32.81
CA TYR A 12 -14.71 -1.26 -34.06
C TYR A 12 -13.30 -1.18 -34.65
N THR A 13 -12.67 -0.02 -34.59
CA THR A 13 -11.29 0.19 -35.03
C THR A 13 -10.33 -0.74 -34.32
N ARG A 14 -10.42 -0.83 -32.99
CA ARG A 14 -9.63 -1.76 -32.19
C ARG A 14 -9.88 -3.21 -32.63
N LYS A 15 -11.11 -3.58 -32.94
CA LYS A 15 -11.44 -4.95 -33.38
C LYS A 15 -10.79 -5.29 -34.73
N ILE A 16 -10.70 -4.34 -35.65
CA ILE A 16 -9.99 -4.52 -36.91
C ILE A 16 -8.48 -4.71 -36.65
N TYR A 17 -7.88 -3.88 -35.81
CA TYR A 17 -6.48 -4.06 -35.42
C TYR A 17 -6.22 -5.41 -34.73
N GLU A 18 -7.15 -5.88 -33.90
CA GLU A 18 -7.07 -7.20 -33.26
C GLU A 18 -7.01 -8.32 -34.30
N MET A 19 -7.86 -8.26 -35.35
CA MET A 19 -7.87 -9.25 -36.43
C MET A 19 -6.56 -9.23 -37.25
N LEU A 20 -6.07 -8.08 -37.63
CA LEU A 20 -4.84 -7.94 -38.43
C LEU A 20 -3.63 -8.42 -37.63
N LEU A 21 -3.57 -8.06 -36.33
CA LEU A 21 -2.50 -8.50 -35.42
C LEU A 21 -2.56 -10.00 -35.19
N THR A 22 -3.75 -10.60 -35.10
CA THR A 22 -3.91 -12.05 -34.95
C THR A 22 -3.35 -12.78 -36.17
N LEU A 23 -3.70 -12.35 -37.40
CA LEU A 23 -3.15 -12.92 -38.64
C LEU A 23 -1.61 -12.81 -38.67
N LYS A 24 -1.06 -11.65 -38.30
CA LYS A 24 0.39 -11.45 -38.24
C LYS A 24 1.06 -12.39 -37.21
N LEU A 25 0.47 -12.57 -36.03
CA LEU A 25 1.00 -13.47 -34.99
C LEU A 25 0.95 -14.93 -35.46
N GLU A 26 -0.14 -15.39 -36.07
CA GLU A 26 -0.27 -16.75 -36.62
C GLU A 26 0.68 -17.04 -37.78
N HIS A 27 1.08 -16.02 -38.50
CA HIS A 27 2.09 -16.16 -39.59
C HIS A 27 3.53 -16.23 -39.01
N GLN A 28 3.80 -15.56 -37.91
CA GLN A 28 5.15 -15.45 -37.33
C GLN A 28 5.46 -16.47 -36.24
N LEU A 29 4.44 -17.03 -35.57
CA LEU A 29 4.60 -17.90 -34.41
C LEU A 29 3.86 -19.22 -34.62
N SER A 30 4.44 -20.32 -34.15
CA SER A 30 3.74 -21.60 -34.07
C SER A 30 2.59 -21.55 -33.07
N LYS A 31 1.59 -22.45 -33.24
CA LYS A 31 0.47 -22.57 -32.31
C LYS A 31 0.94 -22.83 -30.86
N ASP A 32 1.96 -23.67 -30.71
CA ASP A 32 2.56 -23.98 -29.39
C ASP A 32 3.17 -22.72 -28.76
N LYS A 33 3.86 -21.88 -29.57
CA LYS A 33 4.46 -20.65 -29.05
C LYS A 33 3.39 -19.61 -28.68
N ILE A 34 2.30 -19.55 -29.43
CA ILE A 34 1.15 -18.70 -29.10
C ILE A 34 0.50 -19.18 -27.79
N LEU A 35 0.32 -20.52 -27.62
CA LEU A 35 -0.23 -21.09 -26.40
C LEU A 35 0.69 -20.85 -25.19
N GLU A 36 2.00 -21.04 -25.36
CA GLU A 36 3.00 -20.76 -24.31
C GLU A 36 2.92 -19.30 -23.83
N ILE A 37 2.90 -18.36 -24.76
CA ILE A 37 2.76 -16.93 -24.44
C ILE A 37 1.43 -16.66 -23.71
N TYR A 38 0.33 -17.26 -24.17
CA TYR A 38 -0.97 -17.13 -23.54
C TYR A 38 -0.95 -17.66 -22.10
N MET A 39 -0.44 -18.89 -21.91
CA MET A 39 -0.37 -19.53 -20.59
C MET A 39 0.51 -18.78 -19.60
N ASN A 40 1.53 -18.08 -20.05
CA ASN A 40 2.42 -17.29 -19.20
C ASN A 40 1.88 -15.89 -18.87
N GLN A 41 0.90 -15.36 -19.61
CA GLN A 41 0.47 -13.97 -19.47
C GLN A 41 -0.99 -13.77 -19.07
N ILE A 42 -1.82 -14.81 -19.21
CA ILE A 42 -3.25 -14.69 -18.92
C ILE A 42 -3.49 -14.37 -17.45
N PHE A 43 -4.38 -13.42 -17.18
CA PHE A 43 -4.81 -13.11 -15.82
C PHE A 43 -5.78 -14.18 -15.30
N LEU A 44 -5.50 -14.72 -14.13
CA LEU A 44 -6.20 -15.85 -13.51
C LEU A 44 -6.80 -15.49 -12.13
N GLY A 45 -7.03 -14.20 -11.85
CA GLY A 45 -7.55 -13.75 -10.56
C GLY A 45 -6.46 -13.67 -9.49
N ASN A 46 -6.77 -13.10 -8.34
CA ASN A 46 -5.87 -12.99 -7.17
C ASN A 46 -4.43 -12.57 -7.52
N ARG A 47 -4.29 -11.61 -8.44
CA ARG A 47 -2.99 -11.11 -8.95
C ARG A 47 -2.11 -12.16 -9.62
N ALA A 48 -2.66 -13.34 -9.95
CA ALA A 48 -1.94 -14.38 -10.66
C ALA A 48 -1.99 -14.14 -12.18
N TYR A 49 -0.84 -13.85 -12.76
CA TYR A 49 -0.61 -13.77 -14.19
C TYR A 49 0.18 -15.00 -14.62
N GLY A 50 -0.40 -15.78 -15.53
CA GLY A 50 0.12 -17.06 -16.00
C GLY A 50 -0.22 -18.25 -15.08
N PHE A 51 -0.28 -19.43 -15.69
CA PHE A 51 -0.70 -20.66 -15.03
C PHE A 51 0.28 -21.11 -13.93
N ALA A 52 1.58 -20.86 -14.10
CA ALA A 52 2.58 -21.20 -13.08
C ALA A 52 2.35 -20.40 -11.79
N THR A 53 2.13 -19.08 -11.91
CA THR A 53 1.79 -18.21 -10.76
C THR A 53 0.45 -18.61 -10.14
N ALA A 54 -0.53 -18.98 -10.96
CA ALA A 54 -1.84 -19.42 -10.48
C ALA A 54 -1.76 -20.75 -9.71
N ALA A 55 -0.97 -21.72 -10.15
CA ALA A 55 -0.74 -22.97 -9.45
C ALA A 55 -0.14 -22.73 -8.06
N GLU A 56 0.84 -21.84 -7.96
CA GLU A 56 1.44 -21.46 -6.69
C GLU A 56 0.45 -20.69 -5.81
N THR A 57 -0.32 -19.75 -6.38
CA THR A 57 -1.30 -18.94 -5.65
C THR A 57 -2.43 -19.78 -5.07
N TYR A 58 -3.01 -20.68 -5.87
CA TYR A 58 -4.19 -21.42 -5.48
C TYR A 58 -3.89 -22.73 -4.76
N PHE A 59 -2.80 -23.40 -5.11
CA PHE A 59 -2.47 -24.73 -4.59
C PHE A 59 -1.13 -24.79 -3.86
N GLY A 60 -0.28 -23.76 -3.95
CA GLY A 60 1.03 -23.71 -3.28
C GLY A 60 2.05 -24.69 -3.83
N LYS A 61 1.96 -25.03 -5.11
CA LYS A 61 2.85 -25.97 -5.77
C LYS A 61 3.24 -25.54 -7.18
N PRO A 62 4.39 -25.98 -7.70
CA PRO A 62 4.78 -25.73 -9.09
C PRO A 62 3.76 -26.30 -10.08
N LEU A 63 3.61 -25.67 -11.25
CA LEU A 63 2.66 -26.08 -12.29
C LEU A 63 2.83 -27.56 -12.72
N LYS A 64 4.05 -28.05 -12.74
CA LYS A 64 4.37 -29.45 -13.10
C LYS A 64 3.82 -30.51 -12.11
N ASP A 65 3.49 -30.09 -10.88
CA ASP A 65 3.05 -30.95 -9.78
C ASP A 65 1.53 -30.86 -9.54
N VAL A 66 0.79 -30.10 -10.37
CA VAL A 66 -0.67 -30.03 -10.28
C VAL A 66 -1.31 -31.32 -10.79
N THR A 67 -2.37 -31.76 -10.09
CA THR A 67 -3.18 -32.91 -10.51
C THR A 67 -4.11 -32.55 -11.66
N ILE A 68 -4.71 -33.56 -12.31
CA ILE A 68 -5.74 -33.34 -13.36
C ILE A 68 -6.88 -32.47 -12.84
N ALA A 69 -7.34 -32.69 -11.62
CA ALA A 69 -8.40 -31.93 -11.00
C ALA A 69 -8.01 -30.46 -10.78
N GLU A 70 -6.78 -30.20 -10.34
CA GLU A 70 -6.24 -28.84 -10.16
C GLU A 70 -6.01 -28.14 -11.51
N ALA A 71 -5.46 -28.85 -12.50
CA ALA A 71 -5.27 -28.35 -13.85
C ALA A 71 -6.62 -27.94 -14.49
N ALA A 72 -7.65 -28.77 -14.34
CA ALA A 72 -9.00 -28.46 -14.80
C ALA A 72 -9.60 -27.23 -14.09
N MET A 73 -9.33 -27.06 -12.78
CA MET A 73 -9.72 -25.88 -12.02
C MET A 73 -9.05 -24.64 -12.61
N LEU A 74 -7.73 -24.66 -12.80
CA LEU A 74 -6.99 -23.53 -13.39
C LEU A 74 -7.48 -23.21 -14.81
N ALA A 75 -7.74 -24.20 -15.64
CA ALA A 75 -8.26 -24.02 -16.99
C ALA A 75 -9.68 -23.40 -17.03
N GLY A 76 -10.44 -23.52 -15.96
CA GLY A 76 -11.76 -22.91 -15.81
C GLY A 76 -11.74 -21.40 -15.52
N ILE A 77 -10.66 -20.89 -14.92
CA ILE A 77 -10.54 -19.52 -14.42
C ILE A 77 -10.54 -18.44 -15.51
N PRO A 78 -9.89 -18.59 -16.69
CA PRO A 78 -9.78 -17.52 -17.70
C PRO A 78 -11.11 -16.93 -18.16
N LYS A 79 -12.20 -17.65 -18.04
CA LYS A 79 -13.53 -17.17 -18.41
C LYS A 79 -14.07 -16.11 -17.45
N PHE A 80 -13.78 -16.26 -16.15
CA PHE A 80 -14.26 -15.40 -15.08
C PHE A 80 -13.19 -15.25 -13.98
N PRO A 81 -12.04 -14.65 -14.29
CA PRO A 81 -10.87 -14.70 -13.40
C PRO A 81 -11.09 -14.02 -12.05
N SER A 82 -11.93 -12.98 -11.99
CA SER A 82 -12.20 -12.25 -10.75
C SER A 82 -13.34 -12.86 -9.93
N THR A 83 -14.29 -13.57 -10.57
CA THR A 83 -15.55 -13.99 -9.92
C THR A 83 -15.76 -15.50 -9.83
N ALA A 84 -14.99 -16.30 -10.56
CA ALA A 84 -15.09 -17.77 -10.53
C ALA A 84 -13.71 -18.43 -10.39
N ASN A 85 -12.80 -17.78 -9.67
CA ASN A 85 -11.59 -18.42 -9.18
C ASN A 85 -11.89 -19.12 -7.83
N PRO A 86 -11.09 -20.13 -7.44
CA PRO A 86 -11.42 -20.94 -6.28
C PRO A 86 -11.37 -20.24 -4.91
N ILE A 87 -10.73 -19.07 -4.83
CA ILE A 87 -10.73 -18.23 -3.62
C ILE A 87 -11.97 -17.33 -3.59
N ALA A 88 -12.33 -16.71 -4.72
CA ALA A 88 -13.44 -15.78 -4.78
C ALA A 88 -14.82 -16.48 -4.68
N ASN A 89 -14.98 -17.61 -5.36
CA ASN A 89 -16.20 -18.43 -5.31
C ASN A 89 -15.89 -19.88 -5.66
N PHE A 90 -15.64 -20.69 -4.63
CA PHE A 90 -15.25 -22.10 -4.80
C PHE A 90 -16.34 -22.91 -5.51
N THR A 91 -17.62 -22.70 -5.19
CA THR A 91 -18.74 -23.44 -5.79
C THR A 91 -18.78 -23.23 -7.30
N ARG A 92 -18.73 -21.98 -7.74
CA ARG A 92 -18.73 -21.63 -9.16
C ARG A 92 -17.46 -22.10 -9.88
N ALA A 93 -16.31 -22.00 -9.22
CA ALA A 93 -15.06 -22.55 -9.74
C ALA A 93 -15.12 -24.07 -9.88
N ARG A 94 -15.73 -24.79 -8.92
CA ARG A 94 -15.94 -26.23 -8.95
C ARG A 94 -16.87 -26.66 -10.08
N GLU A 95 -17.98 -25.96 -10.31
CA GLU A 95 -18.85 -26.22 -11.46
C GLU A 95 -18.09 -26.10 -12.78
N ARG A 96 -17.27 -25.09 -12.92
CA ARG A 96 -16.41 -24.90 -14.10
C ARG A 96 -15.39 -26.02 -14.24
N GLN A 97 -14.76 -26.43 -13.16
CA GLN A 97 -13.80 -27.52 -13.13
C GLN A 97 -14.45 -28.83 -13.63
N LEU A 98 -15.62 -29.17 -13.10
CA LEU A 98 -16.34 -30.38 -13.53
C LEU A 98 -16.64 -30.35 -15.03
N TYR A 99 -17.11 -29.21 -15.54
CA TYR A 99 -17.32 -29.02 -16.98
C TYR A 99 -16.01 -29.21 -17.78
N ILE A 100 -14.88 -28.72 -17.31
CA ILE A 100 -13.59 -28.88 -17.99
C ILE A 100 -13.16 -30.34 -17.98
N ILE A 101 -13.33 -31.07 -16.86
CA ILE A 101 -13.02 -32.50 -16.79
C ILE A 101 -13.83 -33.28 -17.81
N ASP A 102 -15.14 -32.96 -17.95
CA ASP A 102 -15.99 -33.59 -18.98
C ASP A 102 -15.45 -33.31 -20.39
N ARG A 103 -15.05 -32.07 -20.68
CA ARG A 103 -14.46 -31.70 -21.97
C ARG A 103 -13.12 -32.38 -22.23
N MET A 104 -12.29 -32.56 -21.20
CA MET A 104 -11.01 -33.29 -21.31
C MET A 104 -11.25 -34.76 -21.65
N GLN A 105 -12.24 -35.39 -21.05
CA GLN A 105 -12.62 -36.78 -21.35
C GLN A 105 -13.24 -36.89 -22.77
N GLU A 106 -14.14 -36.01 -23.15
CA GLU A 106 -14.81 -36.04 -24.47
C GLU A 106 -13.83 -35.79 -25.64
N ASN A 107 -12.71 -35.14 -25.38
CA ASN A 107 -11.66 -34.90 -26.38
C ASN A 107 -10.47 -35.83 -26.23
N ASP A 108 -10.63 -36.94 -25.52
CA ASP A 108 -9.63 -38.00 -25.34
C ASP A 108 -8.29 -37.52 -24.69
N PHE A 109 -8.30 -36.43 -23.95
CA PHE A 109 -7.13 -35.95 -23.21
C PHE A 109 -6.90 -36.74 -21.91
N ILE A 110 -7.94 -37.31 -21.35
CA ILE A 110 -7.93 -38.17 -20.16
C ILE A 110 -8.88 -39.37 -20.34
N THR A 111 -8.57 -40.46 -19.68
CA THR A 111 -9.42 -41.67 -19.68
C THR A 111 -10.67 -41.47 -18.81
N PRO A 112 -11.74 -42.27 -18.99
CA PRO A 112 -12.93 -42.23 -18.11
C PRO A 112 -12.59 -42.45 -16.63
N ASP A 113 -11.62 -43.30 -16.32
CA ASP A 113 -11.19 -43.57 -14.95
C ASP A 113 -10.48 -42.37 -14.33
N GLU A 114 -9.58 -41.73 -15.06
CA GLU A 114 -8.93 -40.46 -14.64
C GLU A 114 -9.95 -39.34 -14.43
N ALA A 115 -10.94 -39.22 -15.33
CA ALA A 115 -12.02 -38.25 -15.17
C ALA A 115 -12.83 -38.51 -13.89
N ALA A 116 -13.17 -39.78 -13.63
CA ALA A 116 -13.91 -40.16 -12.43
C ALA A 116 -13.12 -39.89 -11.14
N GLN A 117 -11.81 -40.15 -11.14
CA GLN A 117 -10.92 -39.83 -10.02
C GLN A 117 -10.78 -38.34 -9.81
N ALA A 118 -10.55 -37.57 -10.88
CA ALA A 118 -10.43 -36.09 -10.82
C ALA A 118 -11.71 -35.43 -10.31
N LYS A 119 -12.89 -35.93 -10.69
CA LYS A 119 -14.18 -35.43 -10.17
C LYS A 119 -14.39 -35.70 -8.68
N LYS A 120 -13.80 -36.80 -8.14
CA LYS A 120 -13.91 -37.14 -6.70
C LYS A 120 -12.84 -36.48 -5.86
N GLN A 121 -11.76 -35.99 -6.47
CA GLN A 121 -10.65 -35.39 -5.73
C GLN A 121 -11.13 -34.15 -4.96
N GLU A 122 -10.87 -34.14 -3.66
CA GLU A 122 -11.02 -32.95 -2.83
C GLU A 122 -9.87 -31.97 -3.11
N LEU A 123 -10.20 -30.72 -3.35
CA LEU A 123 -9.21 -29.69 -3.64
C LEU A 123 -8.95 -28.83 -2.41
N HIS A 124 -7.70 -28.79 -2.01
CA HIS A 124 -7.24 -27.89 -0.95
C HIS A 124 -6.76 -26.58 -1.58
N VAL A 125 -7.66 -25.61 -1.61
CA VAL A 125 -7.35 -24.25 -2.07
C VAL A 125 -6.78 -23.44 -0.91
N ARG A 126 -5.66 -22.79 -1.14
CA ARG A 126 -5.09 -21.83 -0.17
C ARG A 126 -6.04 -20.65 -0.03
N SER A 127 -6.80 -20.62 1.05
CA SER A 127 -7.67 -19.49 1.40
C SER A 127 -6.85 -18.40 2.08
N GLY A 128 -6.80 -17.23 1.45
CA GLY A 128 -6.05 -16.08 1.93
C GLY A 128 -4.61 -16.04 1.39
N GLY A 129 -4.06 -14.84 1.23
CA GLY A 129 -2.67 -14.65 0.82
C GLY A 129 -1.72 -15.47 1.69
N ASP A 130 -0.60 -15.87 1.14
CA ASP A 130 0.45 -16.62 1.86
C ASP A 130 0.66 -15.98 3.25
N PRO A 131 0.40 -16.70 4.36
CA PRO A 131 0.62 -16.15 5.70
C PRO A 131 2.10 -15.77 5.95
N LYS A 132 3.00 -16.21 5.06
CA LYS A 132 4.41 -15.80 5.03
C LYS A 132 4.68 -14.62 4.08
N ARG A 133 3.65 -14.10 3.41
CA ARG A 133 3.83 -12.97 2.49
C ARG A 133 4.17 -11.71 3.27
N VAL A 134 5.37 -11.22 3.04
CA VAL A 134 5.82 -9.93 3.57
C VAL A 134 5.29 -8.82 2.65
N HIS A 135 4.52 -7.88 3.21
CA HIS A 135 4.04 -6.70 2.49
C HIS A 135 5.19 -5.70 2.25
N ALA A 136 5.91 -5.90 1.16
CA ALA A 136 7.08 -5.11 0.79
C ALA A 136 7.00 -4.57 -0.65
N GLU A 137 5.80 -4.31 -1.15
CA GLU A 137 5.55 -3.90 -2.53
C GLU A 137 6.27 -2.58 -2.89
N TYR A 138 6.30 -1.59 -1.98
CA TYR A 138 7.05 -0.35 -2.17
C TYR A 138 8.56 -0.60 -2.27
N VAL A 139 9.09 -1.52 -1.46
CA VAL A 139 10.48 -1.94 -1.50
C VAL A 139 10.78 -2.64 -2.83
N ALA A 140 9.93 -3.58 -3.24
CA ALA A 140 10.07 -4.30 -4.49
C ALA A 140 10.11 -3.34 -5.69
N GLU A 141 9.25 -2.32 -5.71
CA GLU A 141 9.25 -1.31 -6.78
C GLU A 141 10.50 -0.42 -6.74
N MET A 142 11.00 -0.05 -5.56
CA MET A 142 12.27 0.66 -5.44
C MET A 142 13.43 -0.17 -6.00
N VAL A 143 13.52 -1.44 -5.61
CA VAL A 143 14.54 -2.38 -6.10
C VAL A 143 14.40 -2.57 -7.62
N ARG A 144 13.18 -2.76 -8.13
CA ARG A 144 12.94 -2.87 -9.58
C ARG A 144 13.49 -1.67 -10.34
N ARG A 145 13.24 -0.45 -9.86
CA ARG A 145 13.76 0.79 -10.47
C ARG A 145 15.29 0.87 -10.41
N MET A 146 15.89 0.46 -9.29
CA MET A 146 17.35 0.41 -9.15
C MET A 146 17.96 -0.57 -10.15
N MET A 147 17.40 -1.77 -10.28
CA MET A 147 17.84 -2.78 -11.23
C MET A 147 17.64 -2.31 -12.68
N PHE A 148 16.51 -1.69 -12.98
CA PHE A 148 16.24 -1.16 -14.31
C PHE A 148 17.21 -0.02 -14.68
N ALA A 149 17.55 0.86 -13.75
CA ALA A 149 18.54 1.90 -13.97
C ALA A 149 19.94 1.33 -14.28
N GLN A 150 20.28 0.16 -13.72
CA GLN A 150 21.59 -0.49 -13.88
C GLN A 150 21.65 -1.43 -15.09
N TYR A 151 20.58 -2.20 -15.37
CA TYR A 151 20.57 -3.30 -16.34
C TYR A 151 19.61 -3.08 -17.51
N GLY A 152 18.80 -2.01 -17.51
CA GLY A 152 17.78 -1.74 -18.52
C GLY A 152 16.79 -2.90 -18.66
N ASP A 153 16.41 -3.22 -19.92
CA ASP A 153 15.45 -4.30 -20.22
C ASP A 153 15.93 -5.70 -19.77
N GLN A 154 17.23 -5.88 -19.57
CA GLN A 154 17.78 -7.15 -19.06
C GLN A 154 17.32 -7.45 -17.63
N THR A 155 16.85 -6.47 -16.89
CA THR A 155 16.21 -6.65 -15.56
C THR A 155 15.11 -7.70 -15.58
N TYR A 156 14.35 -7.78 -16.68
CA TYR A 156 13.21 -8.67 -16.79
C TYR A 156 13.53 -10.04 -17.42
N SER A 157 14.68 -10.18 -18.07
CA SER A 157 15.04 -11.39 -18.80
C SER A 157 16.17 -12.22 -18.14
N ARG A 158 17.00 -11.59 -17.29
CA ARG A 158 18.15 -12.27 -16.67
C ARG A 158 17.82 -13.13 -15.45
N GLY A 159 16.60 -13.08 -14.92
CA GLY A 159 16.23 -13.80 -13.70
C GLY A 159 17.02 -13.39 -12.47
N LEU A 160 17.28 -12.09 -12.33
CA LEU A 160 18.09 -11.51 -11.23
C LEU A 160 17.51 -11.88 -9.86
N LYS A 161 18.36 -12.34 -8.96
CA LYS A 161 18.04 -12.50 -7.54
C LYS A 161 18.63 -11.32 -6.77
N VAL A 162 17.77 -10.48 -6.20
CA VAL A 162 18.20 -9.29 -5.46
C VAL A 162 17.97 -9.52 -3.96
N TYR A 163 19.05 -9.45 -3.19
CA TYR A 163 18.99 -9.57 -1.73
C TYR A 163 18.94 -8.18 -1.11
N THR A 164 17.98 -7.98 -0.21
CA THR A 164 17.76 -6.69 0.46
C THR A 164 18.07 -6.74 1.94
N THR A 165 18.15 -5.56 2.57
CA THR A 165 18.32 -5.40 4.01
C THR A 165 17.03 -5.60 4.81
N ILE A 166 15.88 -5.70 4.14
CA ILE A 166 14.57 -5.82 4.78
C ILE A 166 14.52 -7.06 5.66
N GLN A 167 14.04 -6.87 6.89
CA GLN A 167 13.77 -7.95 7.83
C GLN A 167 12.27 -8.26 7.84
N ALA A 168 11.89 -9.50 7.57
CA ALA A 168 10.48 -9.88 7.42
C ALA A 168 9.62 -9.54 8.64
N ALA A 169 10.14 -9.77 9.85
CA ALA A 169 9.42 -9.46 11.09
C ALA A 169 9.20 -7.95 11.25
N ASP A 170 10.26 -7.14 11.02
CA ASP A 170 10.19 -5.68 11.13
C ASP A 170 9.26 -5.09 10.08
N GLN A 171 9.33 -5.61 8.84
CA GLN A 171 8.48 -5.17 7.74
C GLN A 171 6.99 -5.46 8.01
N THR A 172 6.69 -6.66 8.53
CA THR A 172 5.31 -7.03 8.90
C THR A 172 4.80 -6.14 10.02
N ALA A 173 5.59 -5.95 11.08
CA ALA A 173 5.22 -5.08 12.20
C ALA A 173 5.01 -3.63 11.75
N ALA A 174 5.86 -3.12 10.85
CA ALA A 174 5.74 -1.77 10.28
C ALA A 174 4.46 -1.62 9.44
N TYR A 175 4.17 -2.60 8.58
CA TYR A 175 2.97 -2.60 7.76
C TYR A 175 1.69 -2.58 8.61
N GLU A 176 1.60 -3.49 9.58
CA GLU A 176 0.45 -3.57 10.49
C GLU A 176 0.30 -2.31 11.34
N ALA A 177 1.40 -1.78 11.88
CA ALA A 177 1.39 -0.58 12.69
C ALA A 177 0.93 0.66 11.90
N LEU A 178 1.44 0.83 10.67
CA LEU A 178 1.03 1.94 9.81
C LEU A 178 -0.46 1.86 9.45
N ARG A 179 -0.93 0.71 9.00
CA ARG A 179 -2.34 0.51 8.66
C ARG A 179 -3.24 0.77 9.86
N ARG A 180 -2.89 0.20 11.02
CA ARG A 180 -3.62 0.44 12.27
C ARG A 180 -3.68 1.93 12.63
N GLY A 181 -2.55 2.65 12.54
CA GLY A 181 -2.49 4.08 12.81
C GLY A 181 -3.35 4.92 11.87
N ILE A 182 -3.33 4.60 10.56
CA ILE A 182 -4.16 5.29 9.56
C ILE A 182 -5.64 5.01 9.81
N LEU A 183 -6.03 3.75 10.08
CA LEU A 183 -7.43 3.39 10.36
C LEU A 183 -7.91 4.00 11.68
N ASP A 184 -7.06 4.11 12.70
CA ASP A 184 -7.41 4.78 13.96
C ASP A 184 -7.61 6.29 13.77
N TYR A 185 -6.84 6.90 12.87
CA TYR A 185 -7.08 8.29 12.45
C TYR A 185 -8.40 8.41 11.69
N GLU A 186 -8.65 7.52 10.73
CA GLU A 186 -9.84 7.51 9.88
C GLU A 186 -11.14 7.36 10.70
N ARG A 187 -11.14 6.53 11.76
CA ARG A 187 -12.28 6.38 12.66
C ARG A 187 -12.72 7.66 13.37
N ARG A 188 -11.86 8.69 13.40
CA ARG A 188 -12.17 10.02 13.95
C ARG A 188 -12.72 10.97 12.92
N GLN A 189 -12.71 10.58 11.65
CA GLN A 189 -13.25 11.36 10.55
C GLN A 189 -14.74 11.06 10.36
N ALA A 190 -15.44 11.98 9.71
CA ALA A 190 -16.84 11.75 9.33
C ALA A 190 -16.95 10.62 8.30
N TYR A 191 -18.00 9.82 8.40
CA TYR A 191 -18.33 8.84 7.38
C TYR A 191 -18.71 9.54 6.09
N ARG A 192 -18.09 9.16 4.99
CA ARG A 192 -18.24 9.80 3.66
C ARG A 192 -19.29 9.13 2.78
N GLY A 193 -19.78 7.97 3.19
CA GLY A 193 -20.79 7.20 2.45
C GLY A 193 -20.23 5.93 1.81
N PRO A 194 -21.13 5.15 1.17
CA PRO A 194 -20.75 3.97 0.37
C PRO A 194 -19.90 4.36 -0.84
N GLU A 195 -19.05 3.45 -1.31
CA GLU A 195 -18.23 3.67 -2.51
C GLU A 195 -19.09 3.80 -3.78
N LYS A 196 -20.22 3.06 -3.83
CA LYS A 196 -21.17 3.08 -4.93
C LYS A 196 -22.51 2.52 -4.52
N PHE A 197 -23.53 2.78 -5.32
CA PHE A 197 -24.85 2.12 -5.24
C PHE A 197 -25.12 1.33 -6.52
N ILE A 198 -25.78 0.17 -6.34
CA ILE A 198 -26.30 -0.63 -7.45
C ILE A 198 -27.77 -0.95 -7.20
N ASP A 199 -28.51 -1.18 -8.27
CA ASP A 199 -29.86 -1.72 -8.20
C ASP A 199 -29.78 -3.24 -7.98
N LEU A 200 -30.44 -3.72 -6.93
CA LEU A 200 -30.48 -5.14 -6.61
C LEU A 200 -31.68 -5.81 -7.29
N PRO A 201 -31.49 -6.83 -8.15
CA PRO A 201 -32.56 -7.61 -8.72
C PRO A 201 -33.41 -8.29 -7.63
N LYS A 202 -34.71 -8.48 -7.91
CA LYS A 202 -35.63 -9.18 -6.98
C LYS A 202 -35.34 -10.67 -6.94
N SER A 203 -34.98 -11.28 -8.07
CA SER A 203 -34.62 -12.69 -8.16
C SER A 203 -33.31 -12.95 -7.39
N ALA A 204 -33.32 -13.97 -6.51
CA ALA A 204 -32.14 -14.33 -5.71
C ALA A 204 -30.92 -14.66 -6.59
N LYS A 205 -31.10 -15.41 -7.66
CA LYS A 205 -30.03 -15.81 -8.59
C LYS A 205 -29.44 -14.61 -9.36
N GLU A 206 -30.29 -13.72 -9.87
CA GLU A 206 -29.85 -12.52 -10.57
C GLU A 206 -29.17 -11.54 -9.61
N ARG A 207 -29.66 -11.45 -8.38
CA ARG A 207 -29.03 -10.64 -7.32
C ARG A 207 -27.63 -11.13 -6.97
N GLU A 208 -27.45 -12.43 -6.76
CA GLU A 208 -26.15 -13.04 -6.50
C GLU A 208 -25.17 -12.76 -7.65
N GLN A 209 -25.64 -12.91 -8.89
CA GLN A 209 -24.83 -12.60 -10.08
C GLN A 209 -24.45 -11.12 -10.14
N ALA A 210 -25.40 -10.19 -9.93
CA ALA A 210 -25.15 -8.75 -9.95
C ALA A 210 -24.14 -8.34 -8.85
N ILE A 211 -24.27 -8.90 -7.64
CA ILE A 211 -23.33 -8.69 -6.54
C ILE A 211 -21.93 -9.19 -6.93
N SER A 212 -21.81 -10.40 -7.45
CA SER A 212 -20.52 -10.98 -7.87
C SER A 212 -19.87 -10.17 -8.98
N GLU A 213 -20.65 -9.70 -9.96
CA GLU A 213 -20.15 -8.89 -11.07
C GLU A 213 -19.63 -7.53 -10.62
N VAL A 214 -20.39 -6.82 -9.76
CA VAL A 214 -19.97 -5.50 -9.30
C VAL A 214 -18.76 -5.57 -8.37
N LEU A 215 -18.71 -6.55 -7.45
CA LEU A 215 -17.60 -6.69 -6.51
C LEU A 215 -16.29 -7.10 -7.19
N ALA A 216 -16.32 -7.57 -8.44
CA ALA A 216 -15.12 -7.78 -9.23
C ALA A 216 -14.32 -6.50 -9.50
N ASP A 217 -14.99 -5.34 -9.53
CA ASP A 217 -14.38 -4.02 -9.70
C ASP A 217 -13.93 -3.40 -8.36
N TYR A 218 -14.28 -4.06 -7.22
CA TYR A 218 -13.96 -3.61 -5.85
C TYR A 218 -13.11 -4.65 -5.12
N PRO A 219 -11.84 -4.85 -5.49
CA PRO A 219 -10.98 -5.84 -4.85
C PRO A 219 -10.78 -5.56 -3.36
N ASP A 220 -10.47 -6.59 -2.61
CA ASP A 220 -10.07 -6.46 -1.22
C ASP A 220 -8.77 -5.65 -1.09
N ILE A 221 -8.68 -4.82 -0.07
CA ILE A 221 -7.56 -3.93 0.21
C ILE A 221 -6.94 -4.31 1.55
N GLY A 222 -5.99 -5.24 1.51
CA GLY A 222 -5.46 -5.87 2.70
C GLY A 222 -6.54 -6.70 3.39
N ASP A 223 -6.89 -6.30 4.61
CA ASP A 223 -7.94 -6.91 5.45
C ASP A 223 -9.34 -6.31 5.24
N MET A 224 -9.45 -5.29 4.38
CA MET A 224 -10.73 -4.61 4.08
C MET A 224 -11.42 -5.28 2.89
N THR A 225 -12.49 -6.01 3.16
CA THR A 225 -13.29 -6.70 2.13
C THR A 225 -14.42 -5.80 1.65
N ALA A 226 -14.65 -5.77 0.33
CA ALA A 226 -15.82 -5.12 -0.24
C ALA A 226 -17.08 -5.98 -0.07
N ALA A 227 -18.20 -5.35 0.30
CA ALA A 227 -19.46 -6.03 0.46
C ALA A 227 -20.63 -5.18 -0.04
N VAL A 228 -21.63 -5.83 -0.64
CA VAL A 228 -22.89 -5.19 -1.05
C VAL A 228 -23.93 -5.37 0.05
N VAL A 229 -24.48 -4.27 0.52
CA VAL A 229 -25.54 -4.26 1.52
C VAL A 229 -26.82 -4.83 0.92
N ILE A 230 -27.38 -5.84 1.58
CA ILE A 230 -28.70 -6.45 1.23
C ILE A 230 -29.81 -6.04 2.19
N GLY A 231 -29.44 -5.55 3.37
CA GLY A 231 -30.36 -5.02 4.38
C GLY A 231 -29.62 -4.12 5.34
N ALA A 232 -30.25 -3.00 5.74
CA ALA A 232 -29.70 -2.08 6.71
C ALA A 232 -30.80 -1.45 7.55
N ASP A 233 -30.55 -1.37 8.85
CA ASP A 233 -31.30 -0.60 9.83
C ASP A 233 -30.34 0.04 10.84
N PRO A 234 -30.79 0.92 11.76
CA PRO A 234 -29.90 1.59 12.70
C PRO A 234 -29.10 0.69 13.64
N ARG A 235 -29.43 -0.60 13.73
CA ARG A 235 -28.81 -1.56 14.65
C ARG A 235 -28.09 -2.71 13.95
N LYS A 236 -28.28 -2.87 12.62
CA LYS A 236 -27.76 -3.99 11.87
C LYS A 236 -27.52 -3.64 10.40
N ILE A 237 -26.40 -4.10 9.86
CA ILE A 237 -26.18 -4.20 8.43
C ILE A 237 -26.02 -5.68 8.08
N SER A 238 -26.73 -6.14 7.04
CA SER A 238 -26.50 -7.43 6.39
C SER A 238 -25.92 -7.16 5.01
N ALA A 239 -24.75 -7.71 4.71
CA ALA A 239 -24.06 -7.49 3.44
C ALA A 239 -23.47 -8.80 2.91
N VAL A 240 -23.25 -8.86 1.60
CA VAL A 240 -22.69 -10.03 0.90
C VAL A 240 -21.34 -9.67 0.32
N THR A 241 -20.32 -10.46 0.64
CA THR A 241 -18.96 -10.33 0.10
C THR A 241 -18.82 -10.99 -1.27
N GLN A 242 -17.69 -10.82 -1.94
CA GLN A 242 -17.41 -11.39 -3.26
C GLN A 242 -17.52 -12.93 -3.29
N GLY A 243 -17.18 -13.60 -2.18
CA GLY A 243 -17.32 -15.06 -2.03
C GLY A 243 -18.77 -15.55 -1.82
N GLY A 244 -19.77 -14.66 -1.85
CA GLY A 244 -21.17 -15.00 -1.59
C GLY A 244 -21.50 -15.16 -0.10
N ASN A 245 -20.53 -14.94 0.79
CA ASN A 245 -20.73 -15.05 2.23
C ASN A 245 -21.52 -13.84 2.74
N THR A 246 -22.58 -14.11 3.47
CA THR A 246 -23.33 -13.05 4.17
C THR A 246 -22.61 -12.70 5.47
N VAL A 247 -22.35 -11.42 5.66
CA VAL A 247 -21.78 -10.86 6.88
C VAL A 247 -22.83 -10.01 7.59
N GLU A 248 -22.89 -10.15 8.91
CA GLU A 248 -23.77 -9.36 9.76
C GLU A 248 -22.94 -8.46 10.65
N ILE A 249 -23.26 -7.17 10.65
CA ILE A 249 -22.55 -6.15 11.40
C ILE A 249 -23.53 -5.53 12.39
N THR A 250 -23.18 -5.58 13.67
CA THR A 250 -24.02 -5.10 14.75
C THR A 250 -23.21 -4.37 15.84
N GLY A 251 -23.88 -3.67 16.71
CA GLY A 251 -23.28 -3.07 17.91
C GLY A 251 -22.08 -2.16 17.61
N ALA A 252 -20.94 -2.48 18.22
CA ALA A 252 -19.71 -1.68 18.07
C ALA A 252 -19.17 -1.64 16.63
N GLY A 253 -19.47 -2.68 15.82
CA GLY A 253 -19.08 -2.75 14.41
C GLY A 253 -19.73 -1.70 13.50
N LEU A 254 -20.80 -1.06 13.95
CA LEU A 254 -21.51 -0.02 13.20
C LEU A 254 -21.00 1.39 13.51
N ARG A 255 -20.14 1.57 14.52
CA ARG A 255 -19.77 2.88 15.08
C ARG A 255 -19.22 3.84 14.01
N ALA A 256 -18.34 3.37 13.14
CA ALA A 256 -17.71 4.20 12.12
C ALA A 256 -18.70 4.70 11.05
N VAL A 257 -19.81 3.99 10.83
CA VAL A 257 -20.78 4.25 9.76
C VAL A 257 -22.16 4.64 10.29
N GLN A 258 -22.29 4.87 11.60
CA GLN A 258 -23.58 5.11 12.28
C GLN A 258 -24.34 6.30 11.67
N SER A 259 -23.66 7.36 11.22
CA SER A 259 -24.30 8.49 10.56
C SER A 259 -24.99 8.11 9.26
N GLY A 260 -24.47 7.14 8.54
CA GLY A 260 -25.06 6.60 7.30
C GLY A 260 -26.29 5.73 7.52
N LEU A 261 -26.49 5.21 8.73
CA LEU A 261 -27.67 4.40 9.12
C LEU A 261 -28.84 5.24 9.65
N SER A 262 -28.64 6.55 9.83
CA SER A 262 -29.71 7.43 10.28
C SER A 262 -30.78 7.57 9.20
N ALA A 263 -32.05 7.55 9.61
CA ALA A 263 -33.17 7.86 8.73
C ALA A 263 -33.10 9.28 8.13
N LYS A 264 -32.34 10.17 8.77
CA LYS A 264 -32.09 11.55 8.32
C LYS A 264 -30.76 11.72 7.56
N ALA A 265 -30.05 10.62 7.28
CA ALA A 265 -28.80 10.66 6.54
C ALA A 265 -29.04 11.25 5.13
N ALA A 266 -28.14 12.09 4.69
CA ALA A 266 -28.16 12.61 3.31
C ALA A 266 -28.05 11.41 2.33
N PRO A 267 -28.73 11.45 1.17
CA PRO A 267 -28.77 10.32 0.22
C PRO A 267 -27.38 9.80 -0.18
N ALA A 268 -26.38 10.69 -0.24
CA ALA A 268 -25.01 10.32 -0.62
C ALA A 268 -24.29 9.45 0.41
N ILE A 269 -24.61 9.60 1.70
CA ILE A 269 -23.97 8.84 2.78
C ILE A 269 -24.87 7.73 3.34
N GLN A 270 -26.12 7.65 2.91
CA GLN A 270 -27.08 6.69 3.45
C GLN A 270 -26.70 5.25 3.09
N ILE A 271 -26.61 4.39 4.09
CA ILE A 271 -26.42 2.94 3.89
C ILE A 271 -27.78 2.29 3.72
N ARG A 272 -28.02 1.74 2.53
CA ARG A 272 -29.26 1.07 2.14
C ARG A 272 -28.96 -0.12 1.22
N PRO A 273 -29.92 -1.03 0.96
CA PRO A 273 -29.71 -2.11 0.01
C PRO A 273 -29.13 -1.61 -1.34
N GLY A 274 -28.12 -2.31 -1.83
CA GLY A 274 -27.34 -1.92 -3.02
C GLY A 274 -26.11 -1.05 -2.74
N ALA A 275 -25.91 -0.58 -1.50
CA ALA A 275 -24.70 0.16 -1.14
C ALA A 275 -23.47 -0.77 -1.11
N ILE A 276 -22.36 -0.33 -1.68
CA ILE A 276 -21.05 -1.00 -1.57
C ILE A 276 -20.28 -0.35 -0.42
N ILE A 277 -19.94 -1.15 0.59
CA ILE A 277 -19.22 -0.74 1.79
C ILE A 277 -17.96 -1.59 1.99
N ARG A 278 -17.05 -1.13 2.85
CA ARG A 278 -15.92 -1.93 3.34
C ARG A 278 -16.23 -2.53 4.69
N VAL A 279 -15.82 -3.78 4.86
CA VAL A 279 -15.96 -4.53 6.11
C VAL A 279 -14.61 -5.15 6.49
N VAL A 280 -14.35 -5.23 7.79
CA VAL A 280 -13.15 -5.86 8.36
C VAL A 280 -13.58 -6.89 9.38
N SER A 281 -12.98 -8.08 9.33
CA SER A 281 -13.18 -9.11 10.36
C SER A 281 -12.48 -8.69 11.66
N LYS A 282 -13.18 -8.79 12.78
CA LYS A 282 -12.64 -8.43 14.10
C LYS A 282 -13.08 -9.45 15.15
N GLY A 283 -12.15 -10.33 15.50
CA GLY A 283 -12.49 -11.47 16.36
C GLY A 283 -13.55 -12.35 15.72
N GLU A 284 -14.65 -12.61 16.40
CA GLU A 284 -15.79 -13.38 15.89
C GLU A 284 -16.81 -12.55 15.10
N GLY A 285 -16.60 -11.23 14.97
CA GLY A 285 -17.56 -10.30 14.36
C GLY A 285 -17.00 -9.53 13.16
N TRP A 286 -17.82 -8.61 12.65
CA TRP A 286 -17.50 -7.72 11.55
C TRP A 286 -17.65 -6.26 11.95
N GLU A 287 -16.81 -5.40 11.41
CA GLU A 287 -16.86 -3.94 11.54
C GLU A 287 -17.03 -3.32 10.15
N ALA A 288 -18.03 -2.43 9.99
CA ALA A 288 -18.14 -1.61 8.79
C ALA A 288 -17.17 -0.42 8.90
N THR A 289 -16.50 -0.12 7.81
CA THR A 289 -15.49 0.94 7.75
C THR A 289 -15.54 1.66 6.40
N GLN A 290 -14.60 2.56 6.16
CA GLN A 290 -14.42 3.24 4.87
C GLN A 290 -12.94 3.23 4.48
N LEU A 291 -12.65 3.39 3.20
CA LEU A 291 -11.27 3.55 2.72
C LEU A 291 -10.69 4.84 3.30
N PRO A 292 -9.48 4.83 3.82
CA PRO A 292 -8.87 6.05 4.32
C PRO A 292 -8.52 7.00 3.16
N GLU A 293 -8.76 8.30 3.37
CA GLU A 293 -8.21 9.36 2.51
C GLU A 293 -6.83 9.80 2.98
N GLY A 294 -6.56 9.61 4.27
CA GLY A 294 -5.26 9.91 4.86
C GLY A 294 -4.21 8.89 4.45
N GLU A 295 -3.03 9.37 4.12
CA GLU A 295 -1.86 8.54 3.84
C GLU A 295 -0.81 8.68 4.95
N GLY A 296 0.04 7.69 5.05
CA GLY A 296 1.14 7.68 6.01
C GLY A 296 2.33 6.91 5.47
N ALA A 297 3.44 6.99 6.17
CA ALA A 297 4.65 6.27 5.81
C ALA A 297 5.41 5.85 7.07
N LEU A 298 6.14 4.75 6.95
CA LEU A 298 7.03 4.27 7.99
C LEU A 298 8.35 3.81 7.37
N VAL A 299 9.46 4.22 7.96
CA VAL A 299 10.79 3.70 7.64
C VAL A 299 11.56 3.43 8.93
N ALA A 300 12.20 2.29 8.98
CA ALA A 300 13.12 1.91 10.05
C ALA A 300 14.47 1.53 9.44
N LEU A 301 15.54 2.08 10.00
CA LEU A 301 16.91 1.76 9.59
C LEU A 301 17.78 1.42 10.79
N ASP A 302 18.84 0.67 10.54
CA ASP A 302 19.89 0.44 11.53
C ASP A 302 20.78 1.70 11.59
N PRO A 303 20.88 2.37 12.76
CA PRO A 303 21.66 3.59 12.85
C PRO A 303 23.16 3.36 12.76
N ARG A 304 23.65 2.11 12.88
CA ARG A 304 25.07 1.77 12.86
C ARG A 304 25.65 1.71 11.44
N ASP A 305 24.84 1.22 10.47
CA ASP A 305 25.28 0.99 9.10
C ASP A 305 24.38 1.62 8.03
N GLY A 306 23.16 2.02 8.37
CA GLY A 306 22.18 2.59 7.45
C GLY A 306 21.31 1.55 6.72
N ALA A 307 21.37 0.26 7.08
CA ALA A 307 20.54 -0.78 6.49
C ALA A 307 19.06 -0.50 6.75
N VAL A 308 18.25 -0.41 5.70
CA VAL A 308 16.79 -0.23 5.83
C VAL A 308 16.17 -1.56 6.24
N LYS A 309 15.64 -1.65 7.47
CA LYS A 309 15.05 -2.87 8.04
C LYS A 309 13.58 -3.03 7.66
N ALA A 310 12.85 -1.90 7.56
CA ALA A 310 11.46 -1.88 7.12
C ALA A 310 11.16 -0.57 6.38
N LEU A 311 10.28 -0.66 5.38
CA LEU A 311 9.80 0.49 4.62
C LEU A 311 8.38 0.25 4.13
N VAL A 312 7.46 1.11 4.54
CA VAL A 312 6.05 1.11 4.10
C VAL A 312 5.71 2.51 3.59
N GLY A 313 5.46 2.62 2.30
CA GLY A 313 5.31 3.90 1.61
C GLY A 313 3.88 4.47 1.57
N GLY A 314 2.89 3.73 2.05
CA GLY A 314 1.48 4.14 2.03
C GLY A 314 0.57 3.07 2.62
N PHE A 315 -0.74 3.35 2.64
CA PHE A 315 -1.74 2.44 3.17
C PHE A 315 -1.84 1.14 2.37
N ASP A 316 -1.89 1.25 1.04
CA ASP A 316 -1.93 0.11 0.12
C ASP A 316 -1.27 0.48 -1.21
N PHE A 317 -0.35 -0.36 -1.67
CA PHE A 317 0.44 -0.10 -2.89
C PHE A 317 -0.40 -0.12 -4.17
N GLU A 318 -1.44 -0.94 -4.25
CA GLU A 318 -2.29 -1.00 -5.44
C GLU A 318 -3.22 0.21 -5.55
N GLN A 319 -3.62 0.77 -4.40
CA GLN A 319 -4.41 1.99 -4.34
C GLN A 319 -3.57 3.23 -4.65
N ASN A 320 -2.36 3.29 -4.09
CA ASN A 320 -1.47 4.43 -4.28
C ASN A 320 -0.01 3.99 -4.37
N LYS A 321 0.57 4.09 -5.58
CA LYS A 321 1.97 3.73 -5.84
C LYS A 321 2.96 4.82 -5.44
N PHE A 322 2.48 5.97 -5.02
CA PHE A 322 3.32 7.06 -4.52
C PHE A 322 3.96 6.66 -3.20
N ASN A 323 5.28 6.57 -3.19
CA ASN A 323 6.05 6.19 -2.00
C ASN A 323 6.27 7.40 -1.09
N HIS A 324 5.46 7.54 -0.05
CA HIS A 324 5.55 8.67 0.86
C HIS A 324 6.86 8.69 1.67
N VAL A 325 7.59 7.57 1.79
CA VAL A 325 8.90 7.55 2.44
C VAL A 325 9.94 8.34 1.65
N THR A 326 9.91 8.27 0.31
CA THR A 326 10.95 8.83 -0.56
C THR A 326 10.50 10.02 -1.40
N GLN A 327 9.18 10.18 -1.61
CA GLN A 327 8.62 11.16 -2.56
C GLN A 327 7.81 12.27 -1.89
N ALA A 328 7.29 12.05 -0.65
CA ALA A 328 6.51 13.05 0.06
C ALA A 328 7.42 14.06 0.76
N TRP A 329 7.59 15.21 0.14
CA TRP A 329 8.26 16.36 0.72
C TRP A 329 7.27 17.11 1.60
N ARG A 330 7.49 17.08 2.91
CA ARG A 330 6.62 17.70 3.91
C ARG A 330 7.42 18.45 4.94
N GLN A 331 6.77 19.42 5.57
CA GLN A 331 7.36 20.16 6.68
C GLN A 331 7.55 19.22 7.87
N PRO A 332 8.79 19.06 8.39
CA PRO A 332 9.06 18.21 9.55
C PRO A 332 8.53 18.82 10.86
N GLY A 333 8.18 20.09 10.84
CA GLY A 333 7.71 20.78 12.02
C GLY A 333 8.73 20.71 13.17
N SER A 334 8.25 20.53 14.39
CA SER A 334 9.09 20.45 15.60
C SER A 334 10.06 19.26 15.62
N GLY A 335 9.88 18.25 14.74
CA GLY A 335 10.86 17.18 14.55
C GLY A 335 12.22 17.69 14.03
N PHE A 336 12.27 18.89 13.48
CA PHE A 336 13.50 19.52 13.00
C PHE A 336 14.31 20.23 14.08
N LYS A 337 13.70 20.57 15.22
CA LYS A 337 14.34 21.31 16.32
C LYS A 337 15.66 20.71 16.81
N PRO A 338 15.82 19.38 17.00
CA PRO A 338 17.08 18.81 17.44
C PRO A 338 18.28 19.21 16.58
N PHE A 339 18.11 19.35 15.28
CA PHE A 339 19.19 19.75 14.36
C PHE A 339 19.56 21.22 14.52
N ILE A 340 18.60 22.10 14.76
CA ILE A 340 18.82 23.51 15.09
C ILE A 340 19.53 23.65 16.44
N TYR A 341 19.11 22.87 17.44
CA TYR A 341 19.74 22.89 18.77
C TYR A 341 21.16 22.32 18.72
N SER A 342 21.46 21.34 17.87
CA SER A 342 22.83 20.85 17.66
C SER A 342 23.73 21.94 17.09
N ALA A 343 23.23 22.75 16.14
CA ALA A 343 23.94 23.94 15.65
C ALA A 343 24.23 24.97 16.76
N ALA A 344 23.30 25.13 17.68
CA ALA A 344 23.50 26.02 18.83
C ALA A 344 24.56 25.50 19.80
N LEU A 345 24.59 24.21 20.08
CA LEU A 345 25.64 23.60 20.90
C LEU A 345 27.03 23.83 20.30
N GLU A 346 27.19 23.71 18.99
CA GLU A 346 28.44 23.99 18.28
C GLU A 346 28.86 25.47 18.41
N LYS A 347 27.88 26.38 18.48
CA LYS A 347 28.10 27.81 18.72
C LYS A 347 28.32 28.19 20.17
N GLY A 348 28.52 27.23 21.06
CA GLY A 348 28.86 27.46 22.46
C GLY A 348 27.66 27.52 23.41
N PHE A 349 26.46 27.26 22.97
CA PHE A 349 25.34 27.04 23.87
C PHE A 349 25.56 25.75 24.65
N SER A 350 25.00 25.67 25.85
CA SER A 350 24.98 24.45 26.65
C SER A 350 23.54 24.02 26.94
N PRO A 351 23.31 22.77 27.33
CA PRO A 351 21.97 22.34 27.78
C PRO A 351 21.39 23.16 28.91
N THR A 352 22.23 23.83 29.71
CA THR A 352 21.88 24.68 30.84
C THR A 352 21.74 26.17 30.51
N THR A 353 22.10 26.57 29.26
CA THR A 353 21.93 27.96 28.81
C THR A 353 20.47 28.39 29.00
N ILE A 354 20.25 29.53 29.63
CA ILE A 354 18.92 30.09 29.87
C ILE A 354 18.48 30.88 28.64
N VAL A 355 17.27 30.59 28.16
CA VAL A 355 16.60 31.30 27.07
C VAL A 355 15.18 31.63 27.50
N ASN A 356 14.65 32.79 27.10
CA ASN A 356 13.36 33.27 27.53
C ASN A 356 12.22 32.75 26.62
N ASP A 357 11.21 32.12 27.22
CA ASP A 357 9.94 31.78 26.57
C ASP A 357 8.94 32.92 26.80
N THR A 358 9.10 34.03 26.05
CA THR A 358 8.26 35.22 26.09
C THR A 358 7.79 35.58 24.68
N PRO A 359 6.74 36.36 24.52
CA PRO A 359 6.24 36.77 23.21
C PRO A 359 7.34 37.29 22.28
N LEU A 360 7.18 37.02 21.00
CA LEU A 360 7.97 37.57 19.91
C LEU A 360 7.05 38.17 18.88
N PHE A 361 7.48 39.31 18.36
CA PHE A 361 6.81 40.01 17.26
C PHE A 361 7.87 40.41 16.24
N PHE A 362 7.59 40.13 14.98
CA PHE A 362 8.44 40.53 13.85
C PHE A 362 7.60 41.39 12.90
N ASP A 363 8.05 42.60 12.69
CA ASP A 363 7.42 43.52 11.76
C ASP A 363 7.54 43.05 10.30
N ALA A 364 6.65 43.53 9.42
CA ALA A 364 6.64 43.21 8.00
C ALA A 364 7.97 43.55 7.31
N SER A 365 8.70 44.54 7.77
CA SER A 365 10.00 44.92 7.25
C SER A 365 11.09 43.85 7.51
N VAL A 366 10.95 43.08 8.60
CA VAL A 366 11.87 41.97 8.95
C VAL A 366 11.50 40.69 8.23
N THR A 367 10.21 40.44 8.05
CA THR A 367 9.70 39.21 7.42
C THR A 367 9.64 39.29 5.90
N GLY A 368 9.71 40.48 5.33
CA GLY A 368 9.56 40.71 3.89
C GLY A 368 8.12 40.56 3.36
N GLY A 369 7.12 40.50 4.25
CA GLY A 369 5.73 40.28 3.86
C GLY A 369 4.74 40.72 4.91
N GLN A 370 4.14 39.78 5.63
CA GLN A 370 3.20 40.04 6.71
C GLN A 370 3.89 40.07 8.08
N PRO A 371 3.44 40.86 9.04
CA PRO A 371 3.91 40.76 10.43
C PRO A 371 3.72 39.34 10.95
N TRP A 372 4.69 38.86 11.75
CA TRP A 372 4.68 37.49 12.28
C TRP A 372 4.75 37.48 13.80
N GLU A 373 3.71 36.91 14.42
CA GLU A 373 3.59 36.73 15.85
C GLU A 373 3.51 35.22 16.16
N PRO A 374 4.66 34.53 16.33
CA PRO A 374 4.66 33.10 16.63
C PRO A 374 4.06 32.81 18.00
N LYS A 375 3.41 31.63 18.13
CA LYS A 375 2.82 31.15 19.39
C LYS A 375 3.34 29.78 19.74
N ASN A 376 3.37 29.46 21.03
CA ASN A 376 3.54 28.08 21.47
C ASN A 376 2.28 27.27 21.14
N TYR A 377 2.43 25.99 20.82
CA TYR A 377 1.30 25.13 20.43
C TYR A 377 0.22 25.02 21.53
N GLU A 378 0.67 24.86 22.79
CA GLU A 378 -0.22 24.78 23.96
C GLU A 378 -0.71 26.17 24.44
N GLY A 379 -0.32 27.24 23.75
CA GLY A 379 -0.52 28.60 24.24
C GLY A 379 0.42 28.96 25.40
N GLY A 380 0.32 30.20 25.86
CA GLY A 380 1.05 30.70 27.03
C GLY A 380 2.58 30.72 26.90
N PHE A 381 3.21 31.33 27.89
CA PHE A 381 4.66 31.49 28.00
C PHE A 381 5.10 31.15 29.41
N GLU A 382 6.28 30.50 29.56
CA GLU A 382 6.80 30.04 30.85
C GLU A 382 7.98 30.88 31.35
N GLY A 383 8.42 31.89 30.60
CA GLY A 383 9.55 32.74 30.97
C GLY A 383 10.92 32.07 30.78
N PRO A 384 11.93 32.42 31.63
CA PRO A 384 13.28 31.89 31.51
C PRO A 384 13.32 30.39 31.78
N MET A 385 13.94 29.62 30.86
CA MET A 385 14.17 28.19 31.03
C MET A 385 15.46 27.74 30.38
N THR A 386 15.94 26.56 30.78
CA THR A 386 17.14 25.98 30.18
C THR A 386 16.86 25.52 28.73
N LEU A 387 17.90 25.56 27.90
CA LEU A 387 17.84 25.06 26.51
C LEU A 387 17.29 23.62 26.45
N LYS A 388 17.76 22.74 27.35
CA LYS A 388 17.27 21.36 27.48
C LYS A 388 15.76 21.31 27.72
N ARG A 389 15.22 22.11 28.64
CA ARG A 389 13.79 22.17 28.92
C ARG A 389 13.00 22.75 27.73
N GLY A 390 13.54 23.77 27.07
CA GLY A 390 12.95 24.36 25.87
C GLY A 390 12.75 23.36 24.76
N LEU A 391 13.75 22.49 24.50
CA LEU A 391 13.64 21.39 23.54
C LEU A 391 12.65 20.32 24.00
N ALA A 392 12.77 19.85 25.25
CA ALA A 392 11.89 18.80 25.81
C ALA A 392 10.40 19.21 25.79
N ARG A 393 10.11 20.51 26.04
CA ARG A 393 8.77 21.08 25.97
C ARG A 393 8.40 21.58 24.58
N SER A 394 9.28 21.42 23.60
CA SER A 394 9.09 21.89 22.21
C SER A 394 8.66 23.36 22.12
N ARG A 395 9.22 24.24 22.96
CA ARG A 395 8.84 25.66 23.00
C ARG A 395 9.29 26.39 21.74
N ASN A 396 8.34 26.99 21.05
CA ASN A 396 8.59 27.69 19.79
C ASN A 396 9.43 28.97 20.00
N MET A 397 9.13 29.74 21.03
CA MET A 397 9.86 30.99 21.31
C MET A 397 11.33 30.73 21.61
N ILE A 398 11.64 29.66 22.35
CA ILE A 398 13.01 29.25 22.64
C ILE A 398 13.72 28.91 21.33
N SER A 399 13.09 28.07 20.48
CA SER A 399 13.70 27.61 19.22
C SER A 399 13.96 28.77 18.25
N ILE A 400 13.06 29.75 18.18
CA ILE A 400 13.23 30.95 17.34
C ILE A 400 14.37 31.82 17.86
N ARG A 401 14.44 32.07 19.18
CA ARG A 401 15.54 32.85 19.79
C ARG A 401 16.90 32.18 19.60
N VAL A 402 16.94 30.86 19.74
CA VAL A 402 18.14 30.08 19.47
C VAL A 402 18.59 30.25 18.02
N LEU A 403 17.68 30.05 17.06
CA LEU A 403 17.99 30.24 15.63
C LEU A 403 18.41 31.67 15.31
N GLN A 404 17.77 32.67 15.92
CA GLN A 404 18.13 34.07 15.78
C GLN A 404 19.57 34.35 16.28
N ALA A 405 19.94 33.76 17.41
CA ALA A 405 21.27 33.95 17.99
C ALA A 405 22.40 33.30 17.16
N ILE A 406 22.16 32.13 16.58
CA ILE A 406 23.16 31.41 15.75
C ILE A 406 23.11 31.81 14.27
N THR A 407 22.13 32.56 13.87
CA THR A 407 21.72 32.99 12.54
C THR A 407 21.11 31.87 11.67
N PRO A 408 20.03 32.15 10.92
CA PRO A 408 19.40 31.18 10.03
C PRO A 408 20.34 30.62 8.96
N ARG A 409 21.24 31.44 8.42
CA ARG A 409 22.20 31.01 7.41
C ARG A 409 23.17 29.96 7.93
N TYR A 410 23.71 30.18 9.13
CA TYR A 410 24.57 29.18 9.76
C TYR A 410 23.85 27.85 10.01
N ALA A 411 22.60 27.92 10.51
CA ALA A 411 21.80 26.72 10.72
C ALA A 411 21.49 25.97 9.41
N GLN A 412 21.23 26.71 8.31
CA GLN A 412 21.02 26.14 6.98
C GLN A 412 22.24 25.34 6.50
N ASP A 413 23.43 25.91 6.64
CA ASP A 413 24.68 25.22 6.28
C ASP A 413 24.95 24.02 7.21
N TRP A 414 24.63 24.16 8.51
CA TRP A 414 24.84 23.11 9.51
C TRP A 414 24.00 21.87 9.25
N VAL A 415 22.72 22.01 8.92
CA VAL A 415 21.82 20.85 8.73
C VAL A 415 22.22 19.97 7.55
N GLY A 416 22.98 20.49 6.59
CA GLY A 416 23.59 19.71 5.52
C GLY A 416 24.48 18.58 6.02
N ARG A 417 25.11 18.73 7.21
CA ARG A 417 25.93 17.67 7.84
C ARG A 417 25.10 16.45 8.23
N PHE A 418 23.81 16.61 8.49
CA PHE A 418 22.87 15.52 8.78
C PHE A 418 22.29 14.86 7.52
N GLY A 419 22.62 15.40 6.34
CA GLY A 419 22.14 14.88 5.06
C GLY A 419 20.87 15.56 4.53
N PHE A 420 20.43 16.64 5.16
CA PHE A 420 19.35 17.47 4.61
C PHE A 420 19.88 18.31 3.44
N ASP A 421 18.98 18.57 2.50
CA ASP A 421 19.24 19.47 1.37
C ASP A 421 19.07 20.92 1.85
N PRO A 422 20.16 21.73 1.93
CA PRO A 422 20.05 23.11 2.42
C PRO A 422 19.07 23.98 1.62
N ASP A 423 18.93 23.72 0.31
CA ASP A 423 18.04 24.50 -0.57
C ASP A 423 16.54 24.27 -0.24
N LYS A 424 16.22 23.17 0.43
CA LYS A 424 14.88 22.87 0.93
C LYS A 424 14.58 23.55 2.29
N HIS A 425 15.56 24.21 2.88
CA HIS A 425 15.46 24.87 4.18
C HIS A 425 15.86 26.36 4.07
N PRO A 426 15.01 27.22 3.50
CA PRO A 426 15.32 28.63 3.34
C PRO A 426 15.70 29.27 4.68
N PRO A 427 16.73 30.15 4.70
CA PRO A 427 17.32 30.68 5.92
C PRO A 427 16.46 31.79 6.55
N TYR A 428 15.22 31.45 6.89
CA TYR A 428 14.30 32.31 7.63
C TYR A 428 14.11 31.83 9.06
N LEU A 429 13.62 32.68 9.95
CA LEU A 429 13.38 32.34 11.35
C LEU A 429 12.34 31.20 11.52
N THR A 430 11.43 31.02 10.55
CA THR A 430 10.48 29.92 10.51
C THR A 430 11.14 28.55 10.40
N MET A 431 12.41 28.48 9.96
CA MET A 431 13.21 27.25 9.95
C MET A 431 13.36 26.64 11.36
N ALA A 432 13.34 27.46 12.43
CA ALA A 432 13.32 27.02 13.82
C ALA A 432 12.12 26.11 14.16
N LEU A 433 11.05 26.24 13.38
CA LEU A 433 9.80 25.49 13.54
C LEU A 433 9.64 24.38 12.48
N GLY A 434 10.68 24.14 11.69
CA GLY A 434 10.68 23.13 10.64
C GLY A 434 9.81 23.50 9.44
N ALA A 435 9.83 24.75 9.00
CA ALA A 435 9.08 25.22 7.83
C ALA A 435 9.67 24.75 6.48
N GLY A 436 10.88 24.19 6.46
CA GLY A 436 11.47 23.56 5.27
C GLY A 436 10.78 22.27 4.90
N SER A 437 11.29 21.60 3.85
CA SER A 437 10.71 20.34 3.36
C SER A 437 11.72 19.21 3.44
N VAL A 438 11.27 18.06 3.92
CA VAL A 438 12.03 16.81 4.01
C VAL A 438 11.18 15.62 3.63
N THR A 439 11.82 14.49 3.32
CA THR A 439 11.16 13.19 3.25
C THR A 439 11.41 12.38 4.53
N PRO A 440 10.57 11.40 4.88
CA PRO A 440 10.87 10.46 5.97
C PRO A 440 12.23 9.76 5.80
N MET A 441 12.63 9.48 4.54
CA MET A 441 13.94 8.89 4.23
C MET A 441 15.13 9.81 4.54
N GLN A 442 14.92 11.12 4.62
CA GLN A 442 15.97 12.06 5.07
C GLN A 442 15.95 12.24 6.59
N MET A 443 14.74 12.20 7.20
CA MET A 443 14.62 12.35 8.65
C MET A 443 15.25 11.18 9.43
N ALA A 444 15.01 9.95 8.98
CA ALA A 444 15.51 8.78 9.68
C ALA A 444 17.05 8.74 9.82
N PRO A 445 17.86 8.89 8.75
CA PRO A 445 19.31 8.97 8.89
C PRO A 445 19.78 10.23 9.63
N GLY A 446 19.07 11.35 9.51
CA GLY A 446 19.33 12.54 10.31
C GLY A 446 19.28 12.26 11.82
N PHE A 447 18.25 11.56 12.27
CA PHE A 447 18.12 11.09 13.66
C PHE A 447 19.14 10.00 14.01
N ALA A 448 19.56 9.15 13.06
CA ALA A 448 20.61 8.17 13.29
C ALA A 448 21.95 8.81 13.68
N VAL A 449 22.27 9.99 13.16
CA VAL A 449 23.46 10.77 13.58
C VAL A 449 23.41 11.06 15.08
N LEU A 450 22.23 11.45 15.60
CA LEU A 450 22.07 11.72 17.04
C LEU A 450 22.14 10.43 17.87
N ALA A 451 21.59 9.33 17.35
CA ALA A 451 21.59 8.03 18.03
C ALA A 451 23.00 7.39 18.13
N THR A 452 23.90 7.70 17.19
CA THR A 452 25.26 7.14 17.12
C THR A 452 26.33 8.08 17.70
N GLY A 453 25.93 9.21 18.25
CA GLY A 453 26.87 10.19 18.80
C GLY A 453 27.65 10.96 17.71
N GLY A 454 27.10 11.09 16.49
CA GLY A 454 27.67 11.91 15.41
C GLY A 454 27.99 11.17 14.12
N GLY A 455 27.88 9.84 14.09
CA GLY A 455 28.12 9.05 12.88
C GLY A 455 27.00 9.20 11.85
N ARG A 456 27.31 9.67 10.64
CA ARG A 456 26.36 9.73 9.53
C ARG A 456 26.35 8.43 8.76
N VAL A 457 25.19 7.83 8.62
CA VAL A 457 24.97 6.64 7.79
C VAL A 457 24.26 7.00 6.48
N HIS A 458 24.53 6.20 5.44
CA HIS A 458 23.83 6.30 4.17
C HIS A 458 22.81 5.15 4.08
N PRO A 459 21.51 5.44 3.96
CA PRO A 459 20.51 4.40 3.81
C PRO A 459 20.77 3.55 2.58
N PHE A 460 20.76 2.24 2.74
CA PHE A 460 20.84 1.31 1.63
C PHE A 460 19.83 0.17 1.78
N LEU A 461 19.42 -0.37 0.65
CA LEU A 461 18.35 -1.36 0.57
C LEU A 461 18.82 -2.69 -0.04
N VAL A 462 19.78 -2.65 -0.98
CA VAL A 462 20.29 -3.83 -1.68
C VAL A 462 21.64 -4.24 -1.09
N THR A 463 21.76 -5.49 -0.68
CA THR A 463 23.01 -6.05 -0.13
C THR A 463 23.84 -6.75 -1.19
N ARG A 464 23.18 -7.46 -2.12
CA ARG A 464 23.87 -8.14 -3.23
C ARG A 464 22.90 -8.47 -4.37
N VAL A 465 23.44 -8.51 -5.57
CA VAL A 465 22.81 -9.04 -6.78
C VAL A 465 23.79 -10.06 -7.37
N PRO A 466 23.69 -11.35 -7.05
CA PRO A 466 24.60 -12.33 -7.64
C PRO A 466 24.33 -12.40 -9.13
N ASP A 467 25.30 -12.05 -9.93
CA ASP A 467 25.39 -12.52 -11.31
C ASP A 467 25.57 -14.02 -11.30
N GLN A 468 25.03 -14.72 -12.29
CA GLN A 468 25.05 -16.19 -12.41
C GLN A 468 26.35 -16.84 -11.85
N PRO A 469 26.34 -18.11 -11.41
CA PRO A 469 27.30 -18.66 -10.47
C PRO A 469 28.76 -18.30 -10.81
N GLY A 470 29.38 -17.44 -10.03
CA GLY A 470 30.81 -17.16 -10.06
C GLY A 470 31.26 -15.70 -9.98
N LYS A 471 30.40 -14.70 -10.11
CA LYS A 471 30.83 -13.30 -9.96
C LYS A 471 29.88 -12.51 -9.06
N VAL A 472 30.42 -11.98 -7.97
CA VAL A 472 29.77 -10.98 -7.12
C VAL A 472 30.20 -9.60 -7.67
N PRO A 473 29.31 -8.82 -8.28
CA PRO A 473 29.58 -7.40 -8.47
C PRO A 473 29.18 -6.65 -7.19
N LEU A 474 30.00 -5.71 -6.84
CA LEU A 474 29.86 -4.76 -5.74
C LEU A 474 28.63 -3.86 -5.91
#